data_aa7c29694eedb9e4f50b2949b903c97c
#
_entry.id   aa7c29694eedb9e4f50b2949b903c97c
#
_cell.length_a   1.000
_cell.length_b   1.000
_cell.length_c   1.000
_cell.angle_alpha   90.00
_cell.angle_beta   90.00
_cell.angle_gamma   90.00
#
_symmetry.space_group_name_H-M   'P 1'
#
loop_
_entity.id
_entity.type
_entity.pdbx_description
1 polymer ?
#
loop_
_entity_poly.entity_id
_entity_poly.type
_entity_poly.pdbx_seq_one_letter_code
_entity_poly.pdbx_strand_id
1 'polypeptide(L)'
;PLLIRSGQQEGLSFANTDMVESVDFSAGGFDAQYGDRMSSVLDIRYKRPEKLESRLNISLLGASAYIGWGDSVQSQMHGIRYKTSKYMLGALETKGNYKPNFIDYQTQMTWKVGDKATGRIGDKAWEIRLMGNFSQNSYLFNPDSATTTSGTLQNPITKQIYFEGQEKDMFRTAFAALSAYGKVSKEVEVGVDLSGFYTHEQETYDIHSELILTRGDKNSSQGSNNNLNQSITGSTEKQDVIGTGEFHEHARNKLQASIITLAHTGEWKRG
;
A
#
# COMPACT_ATOMS: atom_id res chain seq x y z
N PRO A 1 -8.13 -14.84 5.89
CA PRO A 1 -6.89 -14.41 5.26
C PRO A 1 -7.09 -12.97 4.78
N LEU A 2 -6.33 -12.05 5.36
CA LEU A 2 -6.32 -10.66 4.95
C LEU A 2 -5.49 -10.56 3.68
N LEU A 3 -6.16 -10.44 2.55
CA LEU A 3 -5.53 -10.05 1.31
C LEU A 3 -5.42 -8.52 1.31
N ILE A 4 -4.26 -7.99 1.66
CA ILE A 4 -3.94 -6.61 1.39
C ILE A 4 -3.13 -6.59 0.10
N ARG A 5 -3.78 -6.17 -0.95
CA ARG A 5 -3.07 -5.62 -2.08
C ARG A 5 -2.65 -4.21 -1.66
N SER A 6 -1.43 -4.10 -1.19
CA SER A 6 -0.78 -2.81 -1.09
C SER A 6 -0.36 -2.41 -2.48
N GLY A 7 -1.20 -2.21 -3.45
CA GLY A 7 -0.86 -1.73 -4.77
C GLY A 7 0.65 -1.81 -5.09
N GLN A 8 1.20 -1.05 -5.90
CA GLN A 8 2.64 -1.04 -6.20
C GLN A 8 3.54 -0.48 -5.06
N GLN A 9 3.04 -0.34 -3.84
CA GLN A 9 3.83 0.12 -2.70
C GLN A 9 4.44 -1.05 -1.95
N GLU A 10 5.65 -1.39 -2.32
CA GLU A 10 6.49 -2.32 -1.58
C GLU A 10 6.73 -1.82 -0.14
N GLY A 11 6.65 -2.73 0.82
CA GLY A 11 7.05 -2.49 2.21
C GLY A 11 5.98 -1.99 3.16
N LEU A 12 4.72 -1.86 2.75
CA LEU A 12 3.63 -1.57 3.68
C LEU A 12 3.03 -2.87 4.21
N SER A 13 3.38 -3.21 5.45
CA SER A 13 2.74 -4.30 6.18
C SER A 13 1.35 -3.88 6.63
N PHE A 14 0.39 -4.81 6.55
CA PHE A 14 -0.92 -4.66 7.20
C PHE A 14 -0.78 -4.34 8.68
N ALA A 15 0.07 -5.08 9.40
CA ALA A 15 0.23 -4.89 10.83
C ALA A 15 0.93 -3.56 11.13
N ASN A 16 0.30 -2.76 11.97
CA ASN A 16 0.95 -1.59 12.56
C ASN A 16 1.95 -2.09 13.61
N THR A 17 3.24 -1.91 13.34
CA THR A 17 4.32 -2.41 14.21
C THR A 17 4.29 -1.83 15.61
N ASP A 18 3.72 -0.64 15.81
CA ASP A 18 3.57 -0.04 17.13
C ASP A 18 2.56 -0.80 18.02
N MET A 19 1.62 -1.51 17.39
CA MET A 19 0.59 -2.33 18.04
C MET A 19 1.00 -3.79 18.22
N VAL A 20 2.07 -4.25 17.57
CA VAL A 20 2.52 -5.64 17.61
C VAL A 20 3.38 -5.91 18.83
N GLU A 21 3.12 -7.02 19.53
CA GLU A 21 3.92 -7.54 20.64
C GLU A 21 4.97 -8.53 20.14
N SER A 22 4.53 -9.54 19.37
CA SER A 22 5.41 -10.55 18.81
C SER A 22 4.92 -11.04 17.45
N VAL A 23 5.83 -11.61 16.69
CA VAL A 23 5.57 -12.25 15.42
C VAL A 23 6.26 -13.59 15.40
N ASP A 24 5.47 -14.66 15.24
CA ASP A 24 5.97 -16.02 15.12
C ASP A 24 5.82 -16.46 13.65
N PHE A 25 6.93 -16.82 13.03
CA PHE A 25 6.96 -17.32 11.67
C PHE A 25 7.31 -18.80 11.64
N SER A 26 6.44 -19.61 11.06
CA SER A 26 6.63 -21.04 10.88
C SER A 26 6.64 -21.39 9.40
N ALA A 27 7.74 -21.99 8.93
CA ALA A 27 7.90 -22.47 7.56
C ALA A 27 7.97 -24.01 7.55
N GLY A 28 7.00 -24.66 6.90
CA GLY A 28 7.00 -26.09 6.65
C GLY A 28 6.46 -26.98 7.77
N GLY A 29 6.27 -26.52 8.97
CA GLY A 29 5.64 -27.29 10.07
C GLY A 29 4.91 -26.34 11.01
N PHE A 30 3.62 -26.49 11.12
CA PHE A 30 2.78 -25.67 12.01
C PHE A 30 1.61 -26.49 12.56
N ASP A 31 1.04 -26.04 13.65
CA ASP A 31 -0.05 -26.73 14.34
C ASP A 31 -1.29 -26.90 13.49
N ALA A 32 -2.08 -27.95 13.76
CA ALA A 32 -3.32 -28.28 13.06
C ALA A 32 -4.38 -27.17 13.14
N GLN A 33 -4.29 -26.24 14.11
CA GLN A 33 -5.16 -25.08 14.22
C GLN A 33 -5.06 -24.13 12.99
N TYR A 34 -3.93 -24.16 12.28
CA TYR A 34 -3.71 -23.35 11.07
C TYR A 34 -4.08 -24.15 9.81
N GLY A 35 -5.32 -24.63 9.74
CA GLY A 35 -5.82 -25.37 8.58
C GLY A 35 -5.67 -24.60 7.26
N ASP A 36 -5.68 -25.33 6.12
CA ASP A 36 -5.63 -24.79 4.76
C ASP A 36 -4.37 -23.96 4.43
N ARG A 37 -3.25 -24.20 5.12
CA ARG A 37 -1.96 -23.56 4.85
C ARG A 37 -1.04 -24.52 4.12
N MET A 38 -0.39 -24.02 3.06
CA MET A 38 0.43 -24.89 2.18
C MET A 38 1.94 -24.68 2.38
N SER A 39 2.37 -23.50 2.83
CA SER A 39 3.81 -23.18 2.86
C SER A 39 4.29 -22.61 4.19
N SER A 40 3.58 -21.65 4.76
CA SER A 40 4.02 -20.97 5.97
C SER A 40 2.86 -20.30 6.71
N VAL A 41 3.08 -20.03 7.98
CA VAL A 41 2.19 -19.29 8.86
C VAL A 41 2.96 -18.14 9.49
N LEU A 42 2.35 -16.96 9.49
CA LEU A 42 2.79 -15.79 10.24
C LEU A 42 1.73 -15.52 11.31
N ASP A 43 2.05 -15.81 12.58
CA ASP A 43 1.20 -15.50 13.72
C ASP A 43 1.62 -14.16 14.34
N ILE A 44 0.73 -13.19 14.29
CA ILE A 44 0.98 -11.83 14.78
C ILE A 44 0.18 -11.62 16.05
N ARG A 45 0.88 -11.40 17.15
CA ARG A 45 0.27 -11.09 18.43
C ARG A 45 0.33 -9.61 18.70
N TYR A 46 -0.82 -9.04 19.00
CA TYR A 46 -0.96 -7.64 19.34
C TYR A 46 -0.79 -7.41 20.83
N LYS A 47 -0.25 -6.25 21.18
CA LYS A 47 -0.08 -5.80 22.56
C LYS A 47 -1.40 -5.77 23.32
N ARG A 48 -1.28 -5.82 24.63
CA ARG A 48 -2.38 -5.62 25.58
C ARG A 48 -1.95 -4.61 26.62
N PRO A 49 -2.03 -3.31 26.34
CA PRO A 49 -1.61 -2.28 27.27
C PRO A 49 -2.46 -2.34 28.54
N GLU A 50 -1.80 -2.37 29.70
CA GLU A 50 -2.41 -2.29 31.03
C GLU A 50 -2.31 -0.87 31.61
N LYS A 51 -1.54 -0.01 30.98
CA LYS A 51 -1.32 1.39 31.33
C LYS A 51 -1.39 2.25 30.09
N LEU A 52 -1.58 3.55 30.31
CA LEU A 52 -1.51 4.50 29.21
C LEU A 52 -0.11 4.49 28.58
N GLU A 53 -0.05 4.19 27.31
CA GLU A 53 1.15 4.28 26.48
C GLU A 53 0.82 4.97 25.16
N SER A 54 1.76 5.73 24.64
CA SER A 54 1.61 6.40 23.36
C SER A 54 2.93 6.50 22.61
N ARG A 55 2.83 6.55 21.30
CA ARG A 55 3.99 6.77 20.42
C ARG A 55 3.58 7.66 19.26
N LEU A 56 4.45 8.60 18.93
CA LEU A 56 4.32 9.47 17.76
C LEU A 56 5.63 9.39 16.97
N ASN A 57 5.53 9.04 15.69
CA ASN A 57 6.67 9.04 14.77
C ASN A 57 6.37 9.98 13.62
N ILE A 58 7.33 10.84 13.29
CA ILE A 58 7.25 11.76 12.15
C ILE A 58 8.54 11.63 11.35
N SER A 59 8.41 11.48 10.05
CA SER A 59 9.53 11.37 9.12
C SER A 59 9.19 12.00 7.77
N LEU A 60 10.17 12.12 6.89
CA LEU A 60 9.95 12.56 5.51
C LEU A 60 9.05 11.60 4.71
N LEU A 61 8.96 10.35 5.14
CA LEU A 61 8.14 9.32 4.51
C LEU A 61 6.73 9.21 5.10
N GLY A 62 6.38 10.06 6.07
CA GLY A 62 5.06 10.07 6.69
C GLY A 62 5.08 10.21 8.19
N ALA A 63 3.94 9.93 8.79
CA ALA A 63 3.75 10.00 10.24
C ALA A 63 2.92 8.80 10.73
N SER A 64 3.14 8.41 11.98
CA SER A 64 2.30 7.44 12.68
C SER A 64 2.07 7.87 14.11
N ALA A 65 0.88 7.58 14.61
CA ALA A 65 0.52 7.76 16.00
C ALA A 65 -0.10 6.47 16.54
N TYR A 66 0.25 6.14 17.76
CA TYR A 66 -0.27 5.01 18.52
C TYR A 66 -0.64 5.47 19.92
N ILE A 67 -1.77 4.99 20.40
CA ILE A 67 -2.19 5.14 21.79
C ILE A 67 -2.81 3.83 22.29
N GLY A 68 -2.46 3.42 23.49
CA GLY A 68 -3.04 2.26 24.15
C GLY A 68 -3.25 2.53 25.63
N TRP A 69 -4.29 1.93 26.20
CA TRP A 69 -4.57 1.97 27.64
C TRP A 69 -5.42 0.78 28.05
N GLY A 70 -5.42 0.49 29.34
CA GLY A 70 -6.22 -0.60 29.86
C GLY A 70 -5.94 -0.87 31.33
N ASP A 71 -6.47 -1.98 31.76
CA ASP A 71 -6.29 -2.56 33.08
C ASP A 71 -6.32 -4.11 33.00
N SER A 72 -6.44 -4.79 34.10
CA SER A 72 -6.50 -6.25 34.16
C SER A 72 -7.74 -6.88 33.50
N VAL A 73 -8.80 -6.07 33.26
CA VAL A 73 -10.09 -6.51 32.71
C VAL A 73 -10.26 -6.10 31.25
N GLN A 74 -9.81 -4.90 30.88
CA GLN A 74 -9.96 -4.36 29.54
C GLN A 74 -8.66 -3.77 29.04
N SER A 75 -8.48 -3.84 27.73
CA SER A 75 -7.35 -3.24 27.05
C SER A 75 -7.81 -2.69 25.70
N GLN A 76 -7.36 -1.49 25.37
CA GLN A 76 -7.69 -0.83 24.10
C GLN A 76 -6.43 -0.24 23.51
N MET A 77 -6.34 -0.32 22.18
CA MET A 77 -5.26 0.32 21.44
C MET A 77 -5.73 0.78 20.08
N HIS A 78 -5.19 1.88 19.64
CA HIS A 78 -5.50 2.56 18.39
C HIS A 78 -4.22 3.01 17.73
N GLY A 79 -4.13 2.81 16.43
CA GLY A 79 -2.99 3.25 15.64
C GLY A 79 -3.45 3.85 14.32
N ILE A 80 -2.84 4.95 13.93
CA ILE A 80 -3.02 5.57 12.62
C ILE A 80 -1.67 5.75 11.98
N ARG A 81 -1.57 5.48 10.67
CA ARG A 81 -0.37 5.70 9.87
C ARG A 81 -0.71 6.45 8.60
N TYR A 82 0.15 7.38 8.26
CA TYR A 82 0.19 8.02 6.96
C TYR A 82 1.58 7.81 6.37
N LYS A 83 1.65 7.32 5.15
CA LYS A 83 2.90 7.07 4.42
C LYS A 83 2.85 7.70 3.05
N THR A 84 3.97 8.29 2.63
CA THR A 84 4.15 8.81 1.28
C THR A 84 5.61 8.72 0.90
N SER A 85 5.90 8.30 -0.33
CA SER A 85 7.26 8.32 -0.89
C SER A 85 7.45 9.43 -1.92
N LYS A 86 6.51 10.36 -2.02
CA LYS A 86 6.50 11.47 -2.98
C LYS A 86 7.83 12.24 -3.02
N TYR A 87 8.41 12.49 -1.84
CA TYR A 87 9.66 13.27 -1.75
C TYR A 87 10.88 12.50 -2.23
N MET A 88 10.93 11.18 -1.97
CA MET A 88 12.03 10.34 -2.44
C MET A 88 11.95 10.13 -3.95
N LEU A 89 10.77 9.86 -4.47
CA LEU A 89 10.54 9.58 -5.88
C LEU A 89 10.72 10.83 -6.74
N GLY A 90 10.41 12.03 -6.23
CA GLY A 90 10.68 13.29 -6.92
C GLY A 90 12.16 13.67 -7.02
N ALA A 91 13.06 12.99 -6.28
CA ALA A 91 14.51 13.17 -6.38
C ALA A 91 15.16 12.18 -7.36
N LEU A 92 14.43 11.21 -7.88
CA LEU A 92 14.91 10.26 -8.87
C LEU A 92 14.61 10.79 -10.28
N GLU A 93 15.54 10.62 -11.21
CA GLU A 93 15.28 10.82 -12.64
C GLU A 93 14.36 9.71 -13.14
N THR A 94 13.07 9.82 -12.85
CA THR A 94 12.05 8.89 -13.34
C THR A 94 11.40 9.45 -14.60
N LYS A 95 10.89 8.56 -15.46
CA LYS A 95 10.15 8.95 -16.68
C LYS A 95 8.72 9.42 -16.39
N GLY A 96 8.47 9.94 -15.18
CA GLY A 96 7.15 10.41 -14.78
C GLY A 96 7.08 10.80 -13.30
N ASN A 97 6.04 11.51 -12.94
CA ASN A 97 5.79 12.01 -11.59
C ASN A 97 4.88 11.04 -10.84
N TYR A 98 5.45 10.32 -9.90
CA TYR A 98 4.80 9.28 -9.10
C TYR A 98 4.47 9.80 -7.70
N LYS A 99 3.20 9.74 -7.31
CA LYS A 99 2.71 10.28 -6.04
C LYS A 99 1.89 9.24 -5.27
N PRO A 100 2.55 8.26 -4.63
CA PRO A 100 1.86 7.32 -3.77
C PRO A 100 1.53 7.95 -2.42
N ASN A 101 0.38 7.60 -1.89
CA ASN A 101 0.03 7.90 -0.53
C ASN A 101 -0.81 6.77 0.09
N PHE A 102 -0.60 6.54 1.36
CA PHE A 102 -1.26 5.51 2.14
C PHE A 102 -1.67 6.06 3.48
N ILE A 103 -2.90 5.76 3.87
CA ILE A 103 -3.40 6.01 5.22
C ILE A 103 -4.09 4.76 5.74
N ASP A 104 -3.83 4.39 6.98
CA ASP A 104 -4.59 3.37 7.67
C ASP A 104 -4.89 3.73 9.11
N TYR A 105 -5.97 3.14 9.62
CA TYR A 105 -6.35 3.17 11.01
C TYR A 105 -6.60 1.75 11.47
N GLN A 106 -6.02 1.38 12.62
CA GLN A 106 -6.22 0.08 13.26
C GLN A 106 -6.64 0.27 14.70
N THR A 107 -7.49 -0.63 15.15
CA THR A 107 -7.94 -0.66 16.54
C THR A 107 -8.06 -2.11 17.02
N GLN A 108 -7.73 -2.34 18.27
CA GLN A 108 -8.06 -3.57 18.96
C GLN A 108 -8.53 -3.25 20.37
N MET A 109 -9.61 -3.89 20.77
CA MET A 109 -10.19 -3.80 22.10
C MET A 109 -10.38 -5.22 22.64
N THR A 110 -10.04 -5.43 23.88
CA THR A 110 -10.14 -6.74 24.54
C THR A 110 -10.82 -6.54 25.89
N TRP A 111 -11.78 -7.40 26.19
CA TRP A 111 -12.50 -7.44 27.48
C TRP A 111 -12.46 -8.84 28.05
N LYS A 112 -12.15 -8.96 29.33
CA LYS A 112 -12.31 -10.20 30.09
C LYS A 112 -13.63 -10.15 30.84
N VAL A 113 -14.52 -11.07 30.51
CA VAL A 113 -15.84 -11.20 31.14
C VAL A 113 -15.82 -12.44 32.00
N GLY A 114 -15.87 -12.30 33.31
CA GLY A 114 -15.87 -13.40 34.26
C GLY A 114 -17.03 -13.31 35.24
N ASP A 115 -17.15 -14.31 36.08
CA ASP A 115 -18.16 -14.33 37.15
C ASP A 115 -17.86 -13.22 38.17
N LYS A 116 -18.67 -12.17 38.17
CA LYS A 116 -18.57 -11.02 39.07
C LYS A 116 -18.81 -11.40 40.54
N ALA A 117 -19.39 -12.57 40.80
CA ALA A 117 -19.77 -12.96 42.16
C ALA A 117 -18.59 -13.22 43.08
N THR A 118 -17.41 -13.49 42.55
CA THR A 118 -16.24 -13.84 43.37
C THR A 118 -15.11 -12.82 43.35
N GLY A 119 -15.23 -11.75 42.57
CA GLY A 119 -14.17 -10.73 42.40
C GLY A 119 -12.86 -11.27 41.81
N ARG A 120 -12.82 -12.54 41.44
CA ARG A 120 -11.70 -13.21 40.78
C ARG A 120 -12.11 -13.50 39.34
N ILE A 121 -11.21 -13.29 38.42
CA ILE A 121 -11.31 -13.84 37.06
C ILE A 121 -11.17 -15.35 37.23
N GLY A 122 -12.30 -16.04 37.44
CA GLY A 122 -12.32 -17.48 37.73
C GLY A 122 -12.01 -18.30 36.47
N ASP A 123 -11.94 -19.63 36.68
CA ASP A 123 -11.67 -20.63 35.62
C ASP A 123 -12.66 -20.59 34.42
N LYS A 124 -13.73 -19.78 34.47
CA LYS A 124 -14.76 -19.60 33.43
C LYS A 124 -14.75 -18.21 32.81
N ALA A 125 -13.60 -17.49 32.81
CA ALA A 125 -13.51 -16.20 32.18
C ALA A 125 -13.57 -16.33 30.65
N TRP A 126 -14.40 -15.48 30.04
CA TRP A 126 -14.44 -15.27 28.61
C TRP A 126 -13.61 -14.06 28.24
N GLU A 127 -12.88 -14.16 27.17
CA GLU A 127 -12.21 -13.02 26.53
C GLU A 127 -12.97 -12.67 25.27
N ILE A 128 -13.42 -11.43 25.18
CA ILE A 128 -14.05 -10.86 23.99
C ILE A 128 -13.04 -9.91 23.38
N ARG A 129 -12.80 -10.05 22.08
CA ARG A 129 -11.88 -9.20 21.32
C ARG A 129 -12.57 -8.61 20.12
N LEU A 130 -12.48 -7.31 19.95
CA LEU A 130 -12.88 -6.58 18.75
C LEU A 130 -11.62 -6.06 18.07
N MET A 131 -11.49 -6.35 16.78
CA MET A 131 -10.42 -5.83 15.94
C MET A 131 -11.03 -5.10 14.74
N GLY A 132 -10.48 -3.95 14.39
CA GLY A 132 -10.89 -3.17 13.24
C GLY A 132 -9.69 -2.62 12.48
N ASN A 133 -9.82 -2.56 11.16
CA ASN A 133 -8.86 -1.91 10.29
C ASN A 133 -9.60 -1.22 9.15
N PHE A 134 -9.14 -0.03 8.82
CA PHE A 134 -9.49 0.67 7.58
C PHE A 134 -8.22 1.17 6.93
N SER A 135 -8.06 0.94 5.64
CA SER A 135 -6.92 1.48 4.90
C SER A 135 -7.33 2.00 3.53
N GLN A 136 -6.64 3.03 3.10
CA GLN A 136 -6.73 3.58 1.75
C GLN A 136 -5.34 3.80 1.20
N ASN A 137 -5.09 3.22 0.04
CA ASN A 137 -3.91 3.46 -0.77
C ASN A 137 -4.33 4.20 -2.04
N SER A 138 -3.66 5.28 -2.37
CA SER A 138 -3.88 6.05 -3.58
C SER A 138 -2.57 6.23 -4.32
N TYR A 139 -2.66 6.11 -5.62
CA TYR A 139 -1.55 6.23 -6.52
C TYR A 139 -1.91 7.17 -7.65
N LEU A 140 -1.03 8.09 -7.96
CA LEU A 140 -1.15 8.98 -9.11
C LEU A 140 0.17 8.97 -9.87
N PHE A 141 0.11 8.65 -11.14
CA PHE A 141 1.24 8.70 -12.05
C PHE A 141 0.92 9.59 -13.23
N ASN A 142 1.79 10.55 -13.49
CA ASN A 142 1.77 11.40 -14.68
C ASN A 142 3.08 11.14 -15.43
N PRO A 143 3.03 10.54 -16.62
CA PRO A 143 4.21 10.34 -17.44
C PRO A 143 4.80 11.67 -17.89
N ASP A 144 6.12 11.77 -17.91
CA ASP A 144 6.84 12.94 -18.41
C ASP A 144 7.23 12.75 -19.88
N SER A 145 7.14 13.83 -20.63
CA SER A 145 7.64 13.87 -22.01
C SER A 145 9.16 13.69 -22.02
N ALA A 146 9.65 12.98 -23.03
CA ALA A 146 11.06 12.64 -23.14
C ALA A 146 11.60 12.94 -24.54
N THR A 147 12.82 13.48 -24.59
CA THR A 147 13.56 13.68 -25.83
C THR A 147 14.87 12.90 -25.75
N THR A 148 15.13 12.10 -26.75
CA THR A 148 16.35 11.29 -26.86
C THR A 148 16.94 11.48 -28.25
N THR A 149 18.23 11.83 -28.31
CA THR A 149 18.96 11.94 -29.57
C THR A 149 19.95 10.78 -29.68
N SER A 150 19.94 10.12 -30.84
CA SER A 150 20.78 8.97 -31.16
C SER A 150 21.31 9.11 -32.61
N GLY A 151 22.27 8.26 -32.99
CA GLY A 151 22.86 8.29 -34.32
C GLY A 151 24.27 8.87 -34.32
N THR A 152 24.74 9.28 -35.49
CA THR A 152 26.07 9.88 -35.66
C THR A 152 25.98 11.40 -35.60
N LEU A 153 27.12 12.08 -35.38
CA LEU A 153 27.19 13.54 -35.39
C LEU A 153 26.75 14.16 -36.73
N GLN A 154 26.84 13.42 -37.83
CA GLN A 154 26.44 13.86 -39.15
C GLN A 154 24.96 13.55 -39.44
N ASN A 155 24.40 12.51 -38.82
CA ASN A 155 23.02 12.11 -39.00
C ASN A 155 22.36 11.84 -37.63
N PRO A 156 22.12 12.87 -36.80
CA PRO A 156 21.41 12.70 -35.55
C PRO A 156 19.93 12.43 -35.81
N ILE A 157 19.38 11.47 -35.10
CA ILE A 157 17.93 11.21 -35.07
C ILE A 157 17.44 11.57 -33.67
N THR A 158 16.51 12.49 -33.61
CA THR A 158 15.87 12.90 -32.37
C THR A 158 14.49 12.28 -32.28
N LYS A 159 14.28 11.53 -31.20
CA LYS A 159 13.01 10.94 -30.81
C LYS A 159 12.43 11.81 -29.71
N GLN A 160 11.28 12.40 -29.96
CA GLN A 160 10.49 13.12 -28.98
C GLN A 160 9.22 12.32 -28.69
N ILE A 161 8.95 12.10 -27.41
CA ILE A 161 7.71 11.46 -26.98
C ILE A 161 7.02 12.46 -26.06
N TYR A 162 5.83 12.86 -26.44
CA TYR A 162 4.94 13.68 -25.63
C TYR A 162 3.92 12.77 -24.96
N PHE A 163 3.69 12.96 -23.69
CA PHE A 163 2.67 12.25 -22.94
C PHE A 163 1.65 13.23 -22.39
N GLU A 164 0.39 12.86 -22.51
CA GLU A 164 -0.73 13.52 -21.85
C GLU A 164 -1.54 12.47 -21.07
N GLY A 165 -2.24 12.93 -20.02
CA GLY A 165 -3.07 12.06 -19.21
C GLY A 165 -2.40 11.59 -17.94
N GLN A 166 -3.02 10.60 -17.30
CA GLN A 166 -2.61 10.11 -15.98
C GLN A 166 -3.12 8.70 -15.70
N GLU A 167 -2.42 8.02 -14.82
CA GLU A 167 -2.89 6.82 -14.14
C GLU A 167 -3.28 7.19 -12.70
N LYS A 168 -4.45 6.75 -12.28
CA LYS A 168 -4.96 6.98 -10.94
C LYS A 168 -5.57 5.71 -10.39
N ASP A 169 -4.94 5.20 -9.34
CA ASP A 169 -5.37 4.01 -8.66
C ASP A 169 -5.78 4.31 -7.23
N MET A 170 -6.77 3.58 -6.76
CA MET A 170 -7.28 3.67 -5.40
C MET A 170 -7.69 2.30 -4.89
N PHE A 171 -7.11 1.92 -3.76
CA PHE A 171 -7.40 0.67 -3.06
C PHE A 171 -7.90 1.03 -1.66
N ARG A 172 -9.13 0.65 -1.35
CA ARG A 172 -9.73 0.81 -0.02
C ARG A 172 -10.04 -0.56 0.54
N THR A 173 -9.65 -0.78 1.79
CA THR A 173 -10.02 -1.99 2.52
C THR A 173 -10.58 -1.64 3.87
N ALA A 174 -11.57 -2.41 4.31
CA ALA A 174 -12.09 -2.37 5.66
C ALA A 174 -12.17 -3.79 6.20
N PHE A 175 -11.80 -3.97 7.45
CA PHE A 175 -11.86 -5.25 8.14
C PHE A 175 -12.38 -5.03 9.55
N ALA A 176 -13.25 -5.92 10.00
CA ALA A 176 -13.68 -6.02 11.38
C ALA A 176 -13.75 -7.48 11.80
N ALA A 177 -13.33 -7.79 13.01
CA ALA A 177 -13.46 -9.11 13.60
C ALA A 177 -13.91 -9.01 15.06
N LEU A 178 -14.85 -9.86 15.42
CA LEU A 178 -15.29 -10.08 16.78
C LEU A 178 -14.98 -11.52 17.16
N SER A 179 -14.20 -11.69 18.23
CA SER A 179 -13.78 -12.98 18.73
C SER A 179 -14.24 -13.17 20.17
N ALA A 180 -14.64 -14.37 20.53
CA ALA A 180 -14.96 -14.74 21.89
C ALA A 180 -14.28 -16.08 22.22
N TYR A 181 -13.43 -16.08 23.23
CA TYR A 181 -12.69 -17.25 23.70
C TYR A 181 -12.99 -17.50 25.17
N GLY A 182 -13.23 -18.72 25.56
CA GLY A 182 -13.51 -19.05 26.95
C GLY A 182 -13.41 -20.53 27.29
N LYS A 183 -13.30 -20.81 28.58
CA LYS A 183 -13.33 -22.16 29.11
C LYS A 183 -14.77 -22.56 29.42
N VAL A 184 -15.27 -23.59 28.78
CA VAL A 184 -16.56 -24.19 29.08
C VAL A 184 -16.45 -25.14 30.27
N SER A 185 -15.31 -25.84 30.37
CA SER A 185 -14.97 -26.69 31.51
C SER A 185 -13.47 -26.59 31.83
N LYS A 186 -13.01 -27.33 32.86
CA LYS A 186 -11.56 -27.37 33.13
C LYS A 186 -10.72 -27.95 32.01
N GLU A 187 -11.34 -28.78 31.19
CA GLU A 187 -10.68 -29.52 30.12
C GLU A 187 -10.99 -28.98 28.72
N VAL A 188 -12.04 -28.15 28.55
CA VAL A 188 -12.53 -27.70 27.26
C VAL A 188 -12.46 -26.19 27.15
N GLU A 189 -11.71 -25.73 26.15
CA GLU A 189 -11.66 -24.33 25.70
C GLU A 189 -12.36 -24.21 24.36
N VAL A 190 -13.15 -23.14 24.16
CA VAL A 190 -13.90 -22.88 22.93
C VAL A 190 -13.63 -21.46 22.49
N GLY A 191 -13.48 -21.28 21.18
CA GLY A 191 -13.35 -20.00 20.52
C GLY A 191 -14.34 -19.86 19.37
N VAL A 192 -14.87 -18.66 19.19
CA VAL A 192 -15.70 -18.28 18.05
C VAL A 192 -15.18 -16.97 17.50
N ASP A 193 -14.99 -16.93 16.19
CA ASP A 193 -14.52 -15.77 15.45
C ASP A 193 -15.51 -15.43 14.34
N LEU A 194 -16.02 -14.21 14.34
CA LEU A 194 -16.82 -13.63 13.25
C LEU A 194 -16.03 -12.49 12.64
N SER A 195 -15.77 -12.53 11.34
CA SER A 195 -15.07 -11.46 10.67
C SER A 195 -15.70 -11.06 9.35
N GLY A 196 -15.55 -9.78 9.01
CA GLY A 196 -15.93 -9.21 7.74
C GLY A 196 -14.75 -8.48 7.10
N PHE A 197 -14.55 -8.69 5.82
CA PHE A 197 -13.57 -8.01 5.00
C PHE A 197 -14.27 -7.40 3.79
N TYR A 198 -13.95 -6.16 3.50
CA TYR A 198 -14.42 -5.44 2.31
C TYR A 198 -13.24 -4.83 1.59
N THR A 199 -13.22 -4.95 0.26
CA THR A 199 -12.28 -4.23 -0.59
C THR A 199 -12.99 -3.54 -1.74
N HIS A 200 -12.49 -2.34 -2.07
CA HIS A 200 -12.85 -1.58 -3.27
C HIS A 200 -11.56 -1.17 -3.94
N GLU A 201 -11.33 -1.69 -5.14
CA GLU A 201 -10.17 -1.42 -5.95
C GLU A 201 -10.63 -0.69 -7.22
N GLN A 202 -9.96 0.38 -7.55
CA GLN A 202 -10.18 1.14 -8.77
C GLN A 202 -8.84 1.45 -9.38
N GLU A 203 -8.66 1.02 -10.63
CA GLU A 203 -7.50 1.33 -11.48
C GLU A 203 -8.03 2.08 -12.70
N THR A 204 -7.53 3.27 -12.92
CA THR A 204 -7.97 4.11 -14.03
C THR A 204 -6.74 4.71 -14.66
N TYR A 205 -6.51 4.41 -15.92
CA TYR A 205 -5.51 5.11 -16.70
C TYR A 205 -6.11 5.60 -18.02
N ASP A 206 -5.65 6.76 -18.42
CA ASP A 206 -6.00 7.42 -19.67
C ASP A 206 -4.73 8.16 -20.09
N ILE A 207 -3.91 7.52 -20.92
CA ILE A 207 -2.59 7.99 -21.31
C ILE A 207 -2.55 8.05 -22.84
N HIS A 208 -2.34 9.23 -23.34
CA HIS A 208 -2.10 9.53 -24.75
C HIS A 208 -0.63 9.84 -24.94
N SER A 209 -0.01 9.28 -25.95
CA SER A 209 1.36 9.60 -26.34
C SER A 209 1.51 9.86 -27.81
N GLU A 210 2.27 10.90 -28.12
CA GLU A 210 2.68 11.24 -29.47
C GLU A 210 4.18 11.06 -29.62
N LEU A 211 4.58 10.35 -30.67
CA LEU A 211 5.96 10.13 -31.05
C LEU A 211 6.28 10.96 -32.29
N ILE A 212 7.34 11.75 -32.21
CA ILE A 212 7.90 12.47 -33.36
C ILE A 212 9.35 12.06 -33.52
N LEU A 213 9.70 11.56 -34.69
CA LEU A 213 11.06 11.29 -35.09
C LEU A 213 11.52 12.34 -36.07
N THR A 214 12.60 13.04 -35.76
CA THR A 214 13.20 14.06 -36.64
C THR A 214 14.64 13.68 -36.95
N ARG A 215 15.06 14.00 -38.17
CA ARG A 215 16.47 13.91 -38.58
C ARG A 215 17.03 15.32 -38.72
N GLY A 216 18.13 15.59 -38.03
CA GLY A 216 18.85 16.85 -38.16
C GLY A 216 19.74 16.78 -39.41
N ASP A 217 19.60 17.75 -40.31
CA ASP A 217 20.51 17.91 -41.45
C ASP A 217 21.50 19.02 -41.11
N LYS A 218 22.78 18.65 -40.88
CA LYS A 218 23.86 19.62 -40.64
C LYS A 218 24.44 20.21 -41.93
N ASN A 219 23.88 19.87 -43.09
CA ASN A 219 24.41 20.35 -44.37
C ASN A 219 23.92 21.73 -44.79
N SER A 220 23.18 22.46 -43.94
CA SER A 220 22.70 23.81 -44.31
C SER A 220 23.65 24.98 -43.98
N SER A 221 24.91 24.70 -43.58
CA SER A 221 25.90 25.75 -43.26
C SER A 221 27.09 25.72 -44.25
N GLN A 222 26.83 25.80 -45.55
CA GLN A 222 27.83 26.24 -46.51
C GLN A 222 27.20 27.18 -47.56
N GLY A 223 26.81 28.36 -47.09
CA GLY A 223 26.60 29.52 -47.95
C GLY A 223 27.64 30.55 -47.58
N SER A 224 28.84 30.41 -48.17
CA SER A 224 29.80 31.46 -48.18
C SER A 224 29.19 32.72 -48.79
N ASN A 225 29.04 33.78 -48.00
CA ASN A 225 29.09 35.15 -48.53
C ASN A 225 29.51 36.12 -47.42
N ASN A 226 30.71 36.68 -47.63
CA ASN A 226 31.20 37.83 -46.93
C ASN A 226 30.23 39.01 -47.09
N ASN A 227 29.53 39.39 -46.04
CA ASN A 227 29.05 40.72 -45.77
C ASN A 227 28.81 40.89 -44.27
N LEU A 228 29.66 41.69 -43.72
CA LEU A 228 29.49 42.29 -42.39
C LEU A 228 28.23 43.17 -42.39
N ASN A 229 27.31 42.82 -41.59
CA ASN A 229 26.09 43.47 -41.08
C ASN A 229 24.85 42.69 -41.39
N GLN A 230 24.52 41.75 -40.52
CA GLN A 230 23.11 41.45 -40.24
C GLN A 230 22.92 40.71 -38.92
N SER A 231 21.99 41.26 -38.20
CA SER A 231 21.35 40.82 -36.94
C SER A 231 21.26 39.31 -36.77
N ILE A 232 21.42 38.94 -35.52
CA ILE A 232 21.14 37.65 -34.91
C ILE A 232 19.68 37.25 -35.24
N THR A 233 19.50 36.60 -36.35
CA THR A 233 18.27 35.82 -36.63
C THR A 233 18.64 34.37 -36.38
N GLY A 234 17.98 33.77 -35.39
CA GLY A 234 18.19 32.38 -35.05
C GLY A 234 18.07 31.48 -36.30
N SER A 235 19.11 30.74 -36.60
CA SER A 235 19.08 29.68 -37.59
C SER A 235 18.09 28.61 -37.10
N THR A 236 16.90 28.61 -37.68
CA THR A 236 15.96 27.50 -37.49
C THR A 236 16.59 26.30 -38.21
N GLU A 237 17.25 25.43 -37.48
CA GLU A 237 17.65 24.13 -38.03
C GLU A 237 16.40 23.45 -38.60
N LYS A 238 16.42 23.22 -39.91
CA LYS A 238 15.36 22.50 -40.56
C LYS A 238 15.47 21.04 -40.13
N GLN A 239 14.62 20.64 -39.20
CA GLN A 239 14.50 19.26 -38.80
C GLN A 239 13.46 18.57 -39.72
N ASP A 240 13.90 17.56 -40.44
CA ASP A 240 12.98 16.78 -41.28
C ASP A 240 12.29 15.74 -40.37
N VAL A 241 10.96 15.80 -40.36
CA VAL A 241 10.15 14.77 -39.69
C VAL A 241 10.18 13.50 -40.53
N ILE A 242 10.76 12.43 -40.02
CA ILE A 242 10.91 11.14 -40.68
C ILE A 242 9.86 10.11 -40.24
N GLY A 243 9.16 10.38 -39.16
CA GLY A 243 8.07 9.53 -38.68
C GLY A 243 7.31 10.14 -37.53
N THR A 244 6.05 9.84 -37.46
CA THR A 244 5.15 10.18 -36.38
C THR A 244 4.37 8.94 -35.97
N GLY A 245 4.00 8.84 -34.71
CA GLY A 245 3.14 7.79 -34.17
C GLY A 245 2.32 8.33 -33.03
N GLU A 246 1.14 7.80 -32.87
CA GLU A 246 0.21 8.11 -31.80
C GLU A 246 -0.19 6.81 -31.10
N PHE A 247 -0.27 6.85 -29.79
CA PHE A 247 -0.73 5.73 -28.99
C PHE A 247 -1.63 6.25 -27.88
N HIS A 248 -2.81 5.69 -27.77
CA HIS A 248 -3.76 6.00 -26.70
C HIS A 248 -4.15 4.74 -25.97
N GLU A 249 -3.91 4.69 -24.68
CA GLU A 249 -4.30 3.61 -23.81
C GLU A 249 -5.27 4.11 -22.75
N HIS A 250 -6.38 3.39 -22.62
CA HIS A 250 -7.45 3.76 -21.72
C HIS A 250 -8.02 2.52 -21.05
N ALA A 251 -8.09 2.50 -19.74
CA ALA A 251 -8.82 1.48 -19.00
C ALA A 251 -9.44 2.02 -17.71
N ARG A 252 -10.54 1.39 -17.30
CA ARG A 252 -11.25 1.66 -16.06
C ARG A 252 -11.67 0.35 -15.43
N ASN A 253 -10.86 -0.15 -14.52
CA ASN A 253 -11.11 -1.38 -13.79
C ASN A 253 -11.66 -1.06 -12.40
N LYS A 254 -12.70 -1.77 -11.99
CA LYS A 254 -13.25 -1.68 -10.64
C LYS A 254 -13.52 -3.07 -10.12
N LEU A 255 -13.06 -3.34 -8.90
CA LEU A 255 -13.34 -4.55 -8.16
C LEU A 255 -13.94 -4.17 -6.81
N GLN A 256 -15.03 -4.82 -6.45
CA GLN A 256 -15.60 -4.78 -5.10
C GLN A 256 -15.78 -6.20 -4.63
N ALA A 257 -15.30 -6.50 -3.43
CA ALA A 257 -15.49 -7.80 -2.82
C ALA A 257 -15.81 -7.66 -1.33
N SER A 258 -16.70 -8.52 -0.85
CA SER A 258 -17.04 -8.64 0.57
C SER A 258 -16.92 -10.10 0.96
N ILE A 259 -16.24 -10.37 2.07
CA ILE A 259 -16.04 -11.70 2.61
C ILE A 259 -16.47 -11.70 4.07
N ILE A 260 -17.38 -12.58 4.43
CA ILE A 260 -17.77 -12.82 5.82
C ILE A 260 -17.29 -14.22 6.18
N THR A 261 -16.62 -14.34 7.32
CA THR A 261 -16.09 -15.60 7.80
C THR A 261 -16.58 -15.84 9.22
N LEU A 262 -17.11 -17.02 9.47
CA LEU A 262 -17.39 -17.55 10.81
C LEU A 262 -16.48 -18.76 11.02
N ALA A 263 -15.71 -18.74 12.09
CA ALA A 263 -14.85 -19.84 12.49
C ALA A 263 -15.12 -20.19 13.93
N HIS A 264 -14.90 -21.47 14.27
CA HIS A 264 -14.90 -21.93 15.66
C HIS A 264 -13.69 -22.81 15.90
N THR A 265 -13.21 -22.78 17.13
CA THR A 265 -12.12 -23.64 17.61
C THR A 265 -12.54 -24.31 18.90
N GLY A 266 -12.11 -25.54 19.09
CA GLY A 266 -12.30 -26.28 20.32
C GLY A 266 -11.00 -27.00 20.69
N GLU A 267 -10.55 -26.86 21.91
CA GLU A 267 -9.39 -27.56 22.45
C GLU A 267 -9.82 -28.40 23.67
N TRP A 268 -9.48 -29.66 23.64
CA TRP A 268 -9.70 -30.57 24.79
C TRP A 268 -8.36 -31.00 25.37
N LYS A 269 -8.11 -30.57 26.59
CA LYS A 269 -6.91 -30.93 27.38
C LYS A 269 -7.23 -32.10 28.31
N ARG A 270 -6.74 -33.27 27.98
CA ARG A 270 -6.85 -34.44 28.84
C ARG A 270 -5.81 -34.30 29.97
N GLY A 271 -6.31 -34.22 31.21
CA GLY A 271 -5.48 -34.19 32.41
C GLY A 271 -4.72 -35.48 32.64
#